data_e0e2d8af0944d3b7a9fce89e3c9bb95e
#
_entry.id   e0e2d8af0944d3b7a9fce89e3c9bb95e
#
_cell.length_a   1.000
_cell.length_b   1.000
_cell.length_c   1.000
_cell.angle_alpha   90.00
_cell.angle_beta   90.00
_cell.angle_gamma   90.00
#
_symmetry.space_group_name_H-M   'P 1'
#
loop_
_entity.id
_entity.type
_entity.pdbx_description
1 polymer ?
#
loop_
_entity_poly.entity_id
_entity_poly.type
_entity_poly.pdbx_seq_one_letter_code
_entity_poly.pdbx_strand_id
1 'polypeptide(L)'
;MIKKLHFFLEYAGHYLKKYYLVVLLGIAAGSFITIEKNNLAGIYQSLQTQSSYIGYEGLYTTQSLPAAINSLISYGFTVNNEKNEPVLSPLINKLEISNDHLSYLFTFNDNLFWHNGQRFSTTDILLDIPGAQISSKSTNQLEITVKDPYSPLLSLLTGPILYKKTLIGLGPYQSGGITFQDGYIKTLTLTSVNNHRQKIIYHFYSNSQDLINAFKLGEINDITTETLDSQLEIWPNIKITPEIATDNYIAVFLNTTKFNDKQTRQALAYATPKTIDKNDRCLSPISPNSWAYNESVKQYNFDPDHAKQLADNSKISSLNLIVTDRKLLELAENIKNSWQQTFRISVNVIANNNQIDPNSYDAILAYGQIPTDPDQYLFWHSTQLSTNITHLNNSRIDKLLEEGRLTFDQQARKQIYYDFQKYLLEESPAIFIKFPTTYNISRLK
;
A
#
# COMPACT_ATOMS: atom_id res chain seq x y z
N MET A 1 35.24 60.80 39.48
CA MET A 1 34.51 59.55 39.26
C MET A 1 33.55 59.20 40.40
N ILE A 2 33.97 59.35 41.68
CA ILE A 2 33.21 58.98 42.88
C ILE A 2 31.88 59.79 43.05
N LYS A 3 31.88 61.12 42.77
CA LYS A 3 30.68 61.97 42.87
C LYS A 3 29.56 61.61 41.85
N LYS A 4 29.93 61.12 40.62
CA LYS A 4 28.92 60.62 39.64
C LYS A 4 28.31 59.30 40.07
N LEU A 5 29.09 58.41 40.71
CA LEU A 5 28.58 57.13 41.23
C LEU A 5 27.62 57.35 42.37
N HIS A 6 27.91 58.34 43.29
CA HIS A 6 27.05 58.62 44.45
C HIS A 6 25.71 59.21 44.01
N PHE A 7 25.71 60.10 43.03
CA PHE A 7 24.49 60.64 42.43
C PHE A 7 23.64 59.57 41.75
N PHE A 8 24.28 58.63 41.08
CA PHE A 8 23.57 57.51 40.40
C PHE A 8 22.94 56.55 41.44
N LEU A 9 23.60 56.32 42.57
CA LEU A 9 23.10 55.47 43.64
C LEU A 9 21.93 56.14 44.41
N GLU A 10 22.00 57.46 44.65
CA GLU A 10 20.89 58.20 45.29
C GLU A 10 19.65 58.26 44.35
N TYR A 11 19.87 58.49 43.06
CA TYR A 11 18.83 58.53 42.04
C TYR A 11 18.17 57.16 41.88
N ALA A 12 18.95 56.09 41.78
CA ALA A 12 18.45 54.70 41.74
C ALA A 12 17.68 54.33 43.02
N GLY A 13 18.17 54.74 44.20
CA GLY A 13 17.50 54.55 45.47
C GLY A 13 16.15 55.25 45.58
N HIS A 14 16.04 56.48 45.02
CA HIS A 14 14.76 57.21 44.98
C HIS A 14 13.74 56.53 44.05
N TYR A 15 14.15 56.06 42.91
CA TYR A 15 13.28 55.29 41.97
C TYR A 15 12.89 53.94 42.54
N LEU A 16 13.78 53.22 43.19
CA LEU A 16 13.49 51.99 43.91
C LEU A 16 12.46 52.16 45.00
N LYS A 17 12.57 53.25 45.79
CA LYS A 17 11.56 53.58 46.84
C LYS A 17 10.22 53.94 46.24
N LYS A 18 10.17 54.65 45.11
CA LYS A 18 8.92 55.06 44.44
C LYS A 18 8.22 53.91 43.78
N TYR A 19 8.96 52.94 43.20
CA TYR A 19 8.44 51.83 42.39
C TYR A 19 8.72 50.45 43.02
N TYR A 20 9.02 50.38 44.35
CA TYR A 20 9.42 49.13 45.00
C TYR A 20 8.41 47.98 44.79
N LEU A 21 7.12 48.28 44.74
CA LEU A 21 6.07 47.31 44.49
C LEU A 21 6.16 46.71 43.08
N VAL A 22 6.44 47.57 42.08
CA VAL A 22 6.60 47.09 40.70
C VAL A 22 7.85 46.24 40.56
N VAL A 23 8.97 46.65 41.22
CA VAL A 23 10.21 45.87 41.22
C VAL A 23 10.01 44.54 41.95
N LEU A 24 9.35 44.56 43.12
CA LEU A 24 9.03 43.31 43.86
C LEU A 24 8.13 42.37 43.04
N LEU A 25 7.11 42.94 42.38
CA LEU A 25 6.24 42.14 41.50
C LEU A 25 7.01 41.57 40.29
N GLY A 26 7.93 42.36 39.72
CA GLY A 26 8.80 41.91 38.64
C GLY A 26 9.77 40.79 39.07
N ILE A 27 10.37 40.92 40.27
CA ILE A 27 11.22 39.87 40.86
C ILE A 27 10.40 38.61 41.19
N ALA A 28 9.21 38.76 41.80
CA ALA A 28 8.36 37.64 42.12
C ALA A 28 7.88 36.92 40.86
N ALA A 29 7.47 37.66 39.83
CA ALA A 29 7.08 37.06 38.53
C ALA A 29 8.26 36.38 37.84
N GLY A 30 9.47 36.98 37.82
CA GLY A 30 10.66 36.41 37.29
C GLY A 30 11.09 35.14 38.03
N SER A 31 11.02 35.16 39.36
CA SER A 31 11.30 33.97 40.18
C SER A 31 10.31 32.86 39.96
N PHE A 32 9.01 33.19 39.86
CA PHE A 32 7.96 32.23 39.53
C PHE A 32 8.19 31.58 38.15
N ILE A 33 8.50 32.36 37.14
CA ILE A 33 8.81 31.85 35.79
C ILE A 33 10.05 30.95 35.80
N THR A 34 11.10 31.30 36.57
CA THR A 34 12.31 30.47 36.64
C THR A 34 12.13 29.17 37.40
N ILE A 35 11.34 29.18 38.50
CA ILE A 35 11.03 27.99 39.30
C ILE A 35 10.11 27.06 38.55
N GLU A 36 9.09 27.60 37.86
CA GLU A 36 8.08 26.86 37.14
C GLU A 36 8.43 26.59 35.64
N LYS A 37 9.64 26.96 35.24
CA LYS A 37 10.08 26.85 33.83
C LYS A 37 9.81 25.48 33.22
N ASN A 38 10.07 24.41 33.96
CA ASN A 38 9.85 23.03 33.49
C ASN A 38 8.36 22.68 33.39
N ASN A 39 7.54 23.16 34.37
CA ASN A 39 6.11 22.96 34.34
C ASN A 39 5.44 23.80 33.26
N LEU A 40 5.85 25.06 33.07
CA LEU A 40 5.37 25.94 32.03
C LEU A 40 5.79 25.42 30.64
N ALA A 41 7.01 24.90 30.48
CA ALA A 41 7.45 24.27 29.26
C ALA A 41 6.64 22.99 28.95
N GLY A 42 6.32 22.19 29.97
CA GLY A 42 5.46 21.00 29.85
C GLY A 42 4.03 21.38 29.44
N ILE A 43 3.46 22.44 30.06
CA ILE A 43 2.13 22.98 29.68
C ILE A 43 2.18 23.53 28.25
N TYR A 44 3.21 24.27 27.87
CA TYR A 44 3.36 24.79 26.52
C TYR A 44 3.48 23.66 25.47
N GLN A 45 4.30 22.63 25.75
CA GLN A 45 4.39 21.44 24.90
C GLN A 45 3.06 20.69 24.80
N SER A 46 2.33 20.58 25.93
CA SER A 46 1.01 19.94 25.95
C SER A 46 -0.06 20.72 25.17
N LEU A 47 0.15 22.02 24.96
CA LEU A 47 -0.73 22.90 24.19
C LEU A 47 -0.39 22.93 22.70
N GLN A 48 0.81 22.51 22.32
CA GLN A 48 1.21 22.47 20.90
C GLN A 48 0.49 21.36 20.15
N THR A 49 0.03 21.67 18.94
CA THR A 49 -0.49 20.69 18.01
C THR A 49 0.66 19.81 17.52
N GLN A 50 0.56 18.51 17.73
CA GLN A 50 1.50 17.52 17.21
C GLN A 50 1.08 17.16 15.78
N SER A 51 1.70 17.79 14.79
CA SER A 51 1.42 17.52 13.39
C SER A 51 2.55 16.70 12.77
N SER A 52 2.19 15.60 12.10
CA SER A 52 3.08 14.85 11.21
C SER A 52 2.75 15.19 9.78
N TYR A 53 3.76 15.52 8.98
CA TYR A 53 3.62 15.86 7.57
C TYR A 53 4.18 14.70 6.74
N ILE A 54 3.30 13.99 6.04
CA ILE A 54 3.63 12.78 5.30
C ILE A 54 3.39 13.00 3.81
N GLY A 55 4.39 12.70 2.99
CA GLY A 55 4.28 12.75 1.54
C GLY A 55 3.92 11.39 0.94
N TYR A 56 3.02 11.42 -0.03
CA TYR A 56 2.64 10.25 -0.83
C TYR A 56 2.80 10.54 -2.33
N GLU A 57 3.36 9.59 -3.08
CA GLU A 57 3.36 9.62 -4.54
C GLU A 57 2.03 9.08 -5.07
N GLY A 58 1.43 9.79 -6.03
CA GLY A 58 0.20 9.36 -6.72
C GLY A 58 -0.86 10.45 -6.78
N LEU A 59 -1.82 10.24 -7.69
CA LEU A 59 -2.99 11.07 -7.88
C LEU A 59 -4.21 10.37 -7.28
N TYR A 60 -4.77 10.92 -6.22
CA TYR A 60 -5.84 10.30 -5.44
C TYR A 60 -7.10 11.16 -5.42
N THR A 61 -8.24 10.49 -5.41
CA THR A 61 -9.56 11.07 -5.15
C THR A 61 -10.05 10.61 -3.78
N THR A 62 -11.18 11.12 -3.32
CA THR A 62 -11.79 10.67 -2.05
C THR A 62 -12.21 9.19 -2.06
N GLN A 63 -12.32 8.58 -3.25
CA GLN A 63 -12.70 7.18 -3.42
C GLN A 63 -11.51 6.25 -3.67
N SER A 64 -10.34 6.80 -4.00
CA SER A 64 -9.14 6.03 -4.36
C SER A 64 -7.98 6.23 -3.39
N LEU A 65 -8.23 6.68 -2.17
CA LEU A 65 -7.18 6.86 -1.15
C LEU A 65 -6.46 5.53 -0.84
N PRO A 66 -5.16 5.57 -0.52
CA PRO A 66 -4.41 4.40 -0.07
C PRO A 66 -5.09 3.69 1.10
N ALA A 67 -5.04 2.36 1.12
CA ALA A 67 -5.66 1.54 2.17
C ALA A 67 -5.16 1.93 3.58
N ALA A 68 -3.88 2.27 3.71
CA ALA A 68 -3.28 2.72 4.97
C ALA A 68 -3.94 4.02 5.50
N ILE A 69 -4.31 4.95 4.61
CA ILE A 69 -5.00 6.18 4.99
C ILE A 69 -6.48 5.90 5.30
N ASN A 70 -7.11 5.08 4.46
CA ASN A 70 -8.52 4.69 4.65
C ASN A 70 -8.74 4.00 6.00
N SER A 71 -7.85 3.10 6.42
CA SER A 71 -7.94 2.36 7.69
C SER A 71 -7.86 3.28 8.92
N LEU A 72 -7.23 4.45 8.81
CA LEU A 72 -7.24 5.47 9.86
C LEU A 72 -8.60 6.18 9.97
N ILE A 73 -9.29 6.37 8.83
CA ILE A 73 -10.60 7.05 8.79
C ILE A 73 -11.71 6.12 9.24
N SER A 74 -11.67 4.86 8.79
CA SER A 74 -12.67 3.86 9.18
C SER A 74 -12.15 2.45 9.02
N TYR A 75 -12.59 1.54 9.87
CA TYR A 75 -12.42 0.11 9.65
C TYR A 75 -13.43 -0.41 8.62
N GLY A 76 -13.12 -1.56 8.01
CA GLY A 76 -14.07 -2.35 7.24
C GLY A 76 -14.98 -3.22 8.13
N PHE A 77 -15.71 -4.15 7.53
CA PHE A 77 -16.37 -5.24 8.27
C PHE A 77 -15.35 -6.21 8.86
N THR A 78 -14.27 -6.40 8.11
CA THR A 78 -13.12 -7.20 8.51
C THR A 78 -11.85 -6.33 8.46
N VAL A 79 -10.80 -6.82 9.12
CA VAL A 79 -9.42 -6.31 9.03
C VAL A 79 -8.50 -7.50 8.86
N ASN A 80 -7.32 -7.29 8.28
CA ASN A 80 -6.34 -8.37 8.15
C ASN A 80 -5.51 -8.48 9.42
N ASN A 81 -5.32 -9.72 9.89
CA ASN A 81 -4.35 -10.02 10.94
C ASN A 81 -2.91 -10.07 10.37
N GLU A 82 -1.93 -10.37 11.21
CA GLU A 82 -0.51 -10.47 10.82
C GLU A 82 -0.22 -11.56 9.76
N LYS A 83 -1.14 -12.52 9.58
CA LYS A 83 -1.05 -13.59 8.56
C LYS A 83 -1.85 -13.27 7.30
N ASN A 84 -2.30 -12.03 7.14
CA ASN A 84 -3.20 -11.60 6.06
C ASN A 84 -4.53 -12.39 6.00
N GLU A 85 -5.03 -12.86 7.15
CA GLU A 85 -6.33 -13.50 7.24
C GLU A 85 -7.38 -12.48 7.67
N PRO A 86 -8.59 -12.46 7.06
CA PRO A 86 -9.66 -11.57 7.46
C PRO A 86 -10.22 -11.98 8.82
N VAL A 87 -10.19 -11.06 9.77
CA VAL A 87 -10.83 -11.19 11.09
C VAL A 87 -11.87 -10.07 11.26
N LEU A 88 -12.83 -10.25 12.15
CA LEU A 88 -13.83 -9.22 12.40
C LEU A 88 -13.17 -7.92 12.86
N SER A 89 -13.63 -6.81 12.31
CA SER A 89 -13.13 -5.49 12.70
C SER A 89 -13.62 -5.09 14.09
N PRO A 90 -12.99 -4.10 14.73
CA PRO A 90 -13.45 -3.57 16.02
C PRO A 90 -14.89 -2.98 16.01
N LEU A 91 -15.48 -2.78 14.84
CA LEU A 91 -16.86 -2.28 14.69
C LEU A 91 -17.92 -3.39 14.84
N ILE A 92 -17.53 -4.65 14.63
CA ILE A 92 -18.43 -5.78 14.51
C ILE A 92 -18.43 -6.59 15.81
N ASN A 93 -19.61 -6.77 16.37
CA ASN A 93 -19.83 -7.62 17.55
C ASN A 93 -19.98 -9.09 17.17
N LYS A 94 -20.71 -9.39 16.08
CA LYS A 94 -21.04 -10.76 15.68
C LYS A 94 -21.18 -10.86 14.16
N LEU A 95 -20.77 -12.02 13.61
CA LEU A 95 -21.06 -12.46 12.25
C LEU A 95 -21.77 -13.81 12.32
N GLU A 96 -22.90 -13.93 11.63
CA GLU A 96 -23.62 -15.18 11.41
C GLU A 96 -23.61 -15.51 9.92
N ILE A 97 -23.16 -16.69 9.58
CA ILE A 97 -23.07 -17.18 8.20
C ILE A 97 -24.04 -18.34 8.03
N SER A 98 -24.86 -18.30 6.97
CA SER A 98 -25.75 -19.43 6.65
C SER A 98 -24.96 -20.68 6.25
N ASN A 99 -25.55 -21.86 6.45
CA ASN A 99 -24.88 -23.13 6.15
C ASN A 99 -24.51 -23.33 4.67
N ASP A 100 -25.23 -22.65 3.77
CA ASP A 100 -24.97 -22.63 2.33
C ASP A 100 -23.96 -21.56 1.91
N HIS A 101 -23.46 -20.76 2.87
CA HIS A 101 -22.55 -19.64 2.63
C HIS A 101 -23.08 -18.57 1.67
N LEU A 102 -24.42 -18.40 1.60
CA LEU A 102 -25.05 -17.38 0.75
C LEU A 102 -25.43 -16.13 1.51
N SER A 103 -25.62 -16.19 2.83
CA SER A 103 -26.00 -15.05 3.67
C SER A 103 -25.01 -14.81 4.81
N TYR A 104 -24.65 -13.55 5.00
CA TYR A 104 -23.70 -13.06 6.00
C TYR A 104 -24.35 -11.92 6.78
N LEU A 105 -24.80 -12.19 8.02
CA LEU A 105 -25.44 -11.21 8.89
C LEU A 105 -24.39 -10.63 9.87
N PHE A 106 -24.05 -9.37 9.67
CA PHE A 106 -23.15 -8.60 10.53
C PHE A 106 -23.95 -7.84 11.58
N THR A 107 -23.63 -8.02 12.85
CA THR A 107 -24.15 -7.22 13.96
C THR A 107 -23.06 -6.27 14.44
N PHE A 108 -23.30 -4.97 14.32
CA PHE A 108 -22.39 -3.93 14.80
C PHE A 108 -22.47 -3.74 16.30
N ASN A 109 -21.41 -3.19 16.89
CA ASN A 109 -21.39 -2.79 18.28
C ASN A 109 -22.46 -1.71 18.56
N ASP A 110 -23.00 -1.71 19.78
CA ASP A 110 -23.89 -0.66 20.23
C ASP A 110 -23.15 0.66 20.46
N ASN A 111 -23.90 1.77 20.40
CA ASN A 111 -23.42 3.11 20.68
C ASN A 111 -22.29 3.62 19.78
N LEU A 112 -22.25 3.19 18.51
CA LEU A 112 -21.36 3.76 17.51
C LEU A 112 -21.88 5.13 17.05
N PHE A 113 -20.94 6.05 16.82
CA PHE A 113 -21.21 7.39 16.29
C PHE A 113 -20.25 7.68 15.15
N TRP A 114 -20.79 8.21 14.05
CA TRP A 114 -19.99 8.72 12.96
C TRP A 114 -19.16 9.93 13.42
N HIS A 115 -18.05 10.21 12.76
CA HIS A 115 -17.19 11.35 13.08
C HIS A 115 -17.91 12.71 13.06
N ASN A 116 -19.07 12.82 12.41
CA ASN A 116 -19.90 14.02 12.43
C ASN A 116 -20.84 14.10 13.65
N GLY A 117 -20.72 13.17 14.59
CA GLY A 117 -21.55 13.10 15.81
C GLY A 117 -22.93 12.47 15.64
N GLN A 118 -23.30 12.08 14.42
CA GLN A 118 -24.56 11.37 14.18
C GLN A 118 -24.46 9.93 14.69
N ARG A 119 -25.57 9.42 15.25
CA ARG A 119 -25.64 8.01 15.67
C ARG A 119 -25.55 7.12 14.42
N PHE A 120 -24.78 6.05 14.53
CA PHE A 120 -24.62 5.06 13.48
C PHE A 120 -25.95 4.36 13.14
N SER A 121 -26.17 4.14 11.86
CA SER A 121 -27.20 3.26 11.32
C SER A 121 -26.67 2.54 10.09
N THR A 122 -26.99 1.26 9.96
CA THR A 122 -26.66 0.46 8.77
C THR A 122 -27.25 1.02 7.48
N THR A 123 -28.34 1.83 7.57
CA THR A 123 -28.94 2.52 6.42
C THR A 123 -28.06 3.63 5.85
N ASP A 124 -27.04 4.07 6.59
CA ASP A 124 -26.09 5.09 6.13
C ASP A 124 -24.93 4.48 5.30
N ILE A 125 -24.80 3.16 5.32
CA ILE A 125 -23.77 2.43 4.59
C ILE A 125 -24.24 2.24 3.14
N LEU A 126 -23.51 2.85 2.20
CA LEU A 126 -23.75 2.68 0.77
C LEU A 126 -22.62 1.80 0.19
N LEU A 127 -22.76 0.50 0.33
CA LEU A 127 -21.82 -0.49 -0.15
C LEU A 127 -22.32 -1.04 -1.50
N ASP A 128 -21.41 -1.20 -2.44
CA ASP A 128 -21.66 -1.79 -3.74
C ASP A 128 -20.66 -2.94 -3.96
N ILE A 129 -21.16 -4.16 -3.93
CA ILE A 129 -20.36 -5.38 -4.15
C ILE A 129 -20.97 -6.10 -5.34
N PRO A 130 -20.26 -6.23 -6.47
CA PRO A 130 -20.77 -6.94 -7.64
C PRO A 130 -21.25 -8.35 -7.29
N GLY A 131 -22.48 -8.69 -7.66
CA GLY A 131 -23.06 -10.01 -7.39
C GLY A 131 -23.60 -10.22 -5.98
N ALA A 132 -23.57 -9.19 -5.10
CA ALA A 132 -24.15 -9.26 -3.77
C ALA A 132 -25.33 -8.30 -3.61
N GLN A 133 -26.30 -8.68 -2.76
CA GLN A 133 -27.37 -7.82 -2.28
C GLN A 133 -27.10 -7.42 -0.84
N ILE A 134 -27.29 -6.14 -0.53
CA ILE A 134 -27.03 -5.59 0.80
C ILE A 134 -28.33 -5.07 1.37
N SER A 135 -28.70 -5.54 2.56
CA SER A 135 -29.94 -5.18 3.22
C SER A 135 -29.72 -4.81 4.69
N SER A 136 -30.23 -3.65 5.09
CA SER A 136 -30.30 -3.27 6.50
C SER A 136 -31.46 -4.01 7.16
N LYS A 137 -31.17 -4.85 8.16
CA LYS A 137 -32.20 -5.58 8.93
C LYS A 137 -32.66 -4.80 10.15
N SER A 138 -31.77 -4.02 10.72
CA SER A 138 -32.03 -3.11 11.84
C SER A 138 -30.99 -1.98 11.83
N THR A 139 -31.06 -1.06 12.78
CA THR A 139 -30.08 0.04 12.90
C THR A 139 -28.64 -0.43 13.09
N ASN A 140 -28.44 -1.64 13.65
CA ASN A 140 -27.12 -2.21 13.90
C ASN A 140 -26.89 -3.58 13.22
N GLN A 141 -27.81 -4.05 12.36
CA GLN A 141 -27.65 -5.31 11.64
C GLN A 141 -27.74 -5.09 10.13
N LEU A 142 -26.73 -5.60 9.42
CA LEU A 142 -26.63 -5.55 7.96
C LEU A 142 -26.37 -6.96 7.43
N GLU A 143 -27.17 -7.37 6.47
CA GLU A 143 -27.02 -8.63 5.77
C GLU A 143 -26.46 -8.41 4.37
N ILE A 144 -25.46 -9.21 4.03
CA ILE A 144 -24.90 -9.34 2.69
C ILE A 144 -25.29 -10.71 2.15
N THR A 145 -26.02 -10.75 1.04
CA THR A 145 -26.43 -12.00 0.39
C THR A 145 -25.74 -12.09 -0.97
N VAL A 146 -25.08 -13.20 -1.25
CA VAL A 146 -24.43 -13.49 -2.52
C VAL A 146 -25.23 -14.53 -3.32
N LYS A 147 -25.12 -14.49 -4.64
CA LYS A 147 -25.84 -15.43 -5.52
C LYS A 147 -25.22 -16.81 -5.48
N ASP A 148 -23.90 -16.89 -5.44
CA ASP A 148 -23.12 -18.12 -5.42
C ASP A 148 -22.15 -18.07 -4.22
N PRO A 149 -21.82 -19.21 -3.58
CA PRO A 149 -20.86 -19.23 -2.48
C PRO A 149 -19.50 -18.66 -2.93
N TYR A 150 -18.93 -17.76 -2.13
CA TYR A 150 -17.70 -17.08 -2.48
C TYR A 150 -16.77 -16.94 -1.27
N SER A 151 -15.80 -17.85 -1.15
CA SER A 151 -14.92 -17.91 0.03
C SER A 151 -14.04 -16.67 0.25
N PRO A 152 -13.64 -15.89 -0.78
CA PRO A 152 -12.89 -14.64 -0.57
C PRO A 152 -13.72 -13.46 -0.05
N LEU A 153 -15.05 -13.59 0.11
CA LEU A 153 -15.94 -12.46 0.43
C LEU A 153 -15.45 -11.64 1.64
N LEU A 154 -15.05 -12.30 2.73
CA LEU A 154 -14.61 -11.61 3.94
C LEU A 154 -13.34 -10.78 3.70
N SER A 155 -12.45 -11.22 2.82
CA SER A 155 -11.24 -10.48 2.45
C SER A 155 -11.54 -9.23 1.60
N LEU A 156 -12.65 -9.21 0.85
CA LEU A 156 -13.11 -8.02 0.11
C LEU A 156 -13.75 -6.97 1.03
N LEU A 157 -14.16 -7.35 2.23
CA LEU A 157 -14.86 -6.48 3.18
C LEU A 157 -13.91 -5.70 4.12
N THR A 158 -12.61 -5.63 3.79
CA THR A 158 -11.60 -4.85 4.52
C THR A 158 -11.64 -3.36 4.19
N GLY A 159 -12.31 -2.97 3.11
CA GLY A 159 -12.48 -1.57 2.73
C GLY A 159 -13.26 -0.77 3.79
N PRO A 160 -12.99 0.55 3.94
CA PRO A 160 -13.54 1.36 5.01
C PRO A 160 -15.08 1.50 4.92
N ILE A 161 -15.75 1.36 6.04
CA ILE A 161 -17.18 1.68 6.16
C ILE A 161 -17.32 3.19 6.31
N LEU A 162 -17.90 3.86 5.31
CA LEU A 162 -18.01 5.31 5.26
C LEU A 162 -19.48 5.76 5.23
N TYR A 163 -19.77 6.87 5.90
CA TYR A 163 -21.08 7.51 5.89
C TYR A 163 -21.41 8.02 4.48
N LYS A 164 -22.39 7.40 3.82
CA LYS A 164 -22.92 7.80 2.50
C LYS A 164 -21.82 8.10 1.47
N LYS A 165 -20.77 7.27 1.42
CA LYS A 165 -19.60 7.41 0.51
C LYS A 165 -18.80 8.71 0.70
N THR A 166 -18.90 9.37 1.86
CA THR A 166 -18.05 10.54 2.23
C THR A 166 -16.80 10.07 2.98
N LEU A 167 -15.87 10.98 3.32
CA LEU A 167 -14.73 10.66 4.20
C LEU A 167 -15.08 10.78 5.71
N ILE A 168 -16.33 10.53 6.07
CA ILE A 168 -16.78 10.43 7.46
C ILE A 168 -16.84 8.95 7.83
N GLY A 169 -16.05 8.55 8.80
CA GLY A 169 -15.88 7.15 9.17
C GLY A 169 -16.16 6.88 10.65
N LEU A 170 -15.64 5.75 11.12
CA LEU A 170 -15.77 5.21 12.48
C LEU A 170 -14.38 4.82 13.03
N GLY A 171 -13.30 5.29 12.43
CA GLY A 171 -11.93 4.95 12.78
C GLY A 171 -11.31 5.91 13.82
N PRO A 172 -10.02 5.74 14.11
CA PRO A 172 -9.31 6.54 15.12
C PRO A 172 -9.04 7.99 14.70
N TYR A 173 -9.18 8.32 13.41
CA TYR A 173 -8.96 9.67 12.89
C TYR A 173 -10.15 10.13 12.05
N GLN A 174 -10.60 11.35 12.32
CA GLN A 174 -11.58 12.02 11.48
C GLN A 174 -10.90 12.84 10.38
N SER A 175 -11.49 12.84 9.18
CA SER A 175 -11.06 13.71 8.09
C SER A 175 -11.37 15.17 8.40
N GLY A 176 -10.37 16.05 8.19
CA GLY A 176 -10.47 17.49 8.38
C GLY A 176 -10.42 18.25 7.06
N GLY A 177 -9.49 19.22 6.95
CA GLY A 177 -9.31 20.00 5.73
C GLY A 177 -8.81 19.15 4.57
N ILE A 178 -9.47 19.28 3.42
CA ILE A 178 -9.06 18.68 2.16
C ILE A 178 -8.88 19.81 1.15
N THR A 179 -7.76 19.80 0.43
CA THR A 179 -7.54 20.69 -0.72
C THR A 179 -7.38 19.86 -1.98
N PHE A 180 -7.83 20.39 -3.10
CA PHE A 180 -7.77 19.75 -4.40
C PHE A 180 -6.93 20.57 -5.38
N GLN A 181 -6.27 19.89 -6.29
CA GLN A 181 -5.61 20.44 -7.45
C GLN A 181 -5.90 19.54 -8.65
N ASP A 182 -6.38 20.11 -9.75
CA ASP A 182 -6.70 19.39 -11.01
C ASP A 182 -7.64 18.18 -10.82
N GLY A 183 -8.58 18.28 -9.86
CA GLY A 183 -9.53 17.21 -9.54
C GLY A 183 -9.02 16.13 -8.59
N TYR A 184 -7.75 16.18 -8.21
CA TYR A 184 -7.12 15.24 -7.27
C TYR A 184 -6.85 15.90 -5.91
N ILE A 185 -6.80 15.09 -4.86
CA ILE A 185 -6.46 15.58 -3.52
C ILE A 185 -5.01 16.04 -3.51
N LYS A 186 -4.79 17.30 -3.12
CA LYS A 186 -3.45 17.88 -2.89
C LYS A 186 -2.99 17.68 -1.46
N THR A 187 -3.89 17.95 -0.50
CA THR A 187 -3.62 17.72 0.92
C THR A 187 -4.85 17.13 1.61
N LEU A 188 -4.62 16.28 2.61
CA LEU A 188 -5.64 15.71 3.48
C LEU A 188 -5.16 15.80 4.92
N THR A 189 -5.95 16.44 5.78
CA THR A 189 -5.68 16.51 7.22
C THR A 189 -6.54 15.48 7.94
N LEU A 190 -5.92 14.60 8.72
CA LEU A 190 -6.58 13.71 9.65
C LEU A 190 -6.31 14.18 11.08
N THR A 191 -7.35 14.23 11.90
CA THR A 191 -7.28 14.63 13.32
C THR A 191 -7.70 13.45 14.18
N SER A 192 -6.89 13.09 15.17
CA SER A 192 -7.20 11.99 16.08
C SER A 192 -8.49 12.28 16.87
N VAL A 193 -9.40 11.29 16.93
CA VAL A 193 -10.66 11.37 17.68
C VAL A 193 -10.40 11.48 19.19
N ASN A 194 -9.41 10.73 19.69
CA ASN A 194 -9.07 10.70 21.10
C ASN A 194 -8.20 11.88 21.54
N ASN A 195 -7.43 12.46 20.63
CA ASN A 195 -6.55 13.60 20.91
C ASN A 195 -6.57 14.58 19.75
N HIS A 196 -7.48 15.55 19.78
CA HIS A 196 -7.66 16.55 18.72
C HIS A 196 -6.41 17.41 18.42
N ARG A 197 -5.37 17.34 19.26
CA ARG A 197 -4.07 18.00 19.00
C ARG A 197 -3.17 17.19 18.08
N GLN A 198 -3.38 15.88 18.00
CA GLN A 198 -2.62 15.01 17.12
C GLN A 198 -3.23 15.03 15.72
N LYS A 199 -2.45 15.49 14.75
CA LYS A 199 -2.84 15.59 13.35
C LYS A 199 -1.83 14.90 12.45
N ILE A 200 -2.34 14.30 11.38
CA ILE A 200 -1.55 13.79 10.26
C ILE A 200 -1.97 14.59 9.04
N ILE A 201 -1.01 15.21 8.37
CA ILE A 201 -1.24 16.01 7.18
C ILE A 201 -0.54 15.30 6.02
N TYR A 202 -1.34 14.72 5.15
CA TYR A 202 -0.86 14.08 3.93
C TYR A 202 -0.74 15.10 2.81
N HIS A 203 0.38 15.06 2.10
CA HIS A 203 0.63 15.81 0.87
C HIS A 203 0.82 14.82 -0.27
N PHE A 204 0.08 14.99 -1.36
CA PHE A 204 0.13 14.10 -2.51
C PHE A 204 0.89 14.76 -3.66
N TYR A 205 1.79 14.01 -4.28
CA TYR A 205 2.65 14.45 -5.37
C TYR A 205 2.49 13.52 -6.57
N SER A 206 2.44 14.08 -7.77
CA SER A 206 2.19 13.30 -8.99
C SER A 206 3.32 12.37 -9.39
N ASN A 207 4.52 12.59 -8.85
CA ASN A 207 5.71 11.80 -9.16
C ASN A 207 6.73 11.82 -8.01
N SER A 208 7.65 10.85 -8.03
CA SER A 208 8.68 10.69 -7.00
C SER A 208 9.66 11.85 -6.92
N GLN A 209 9.94 12.54 -8.04
CA GLN A 209 10.88 13.69 -8.02
C GLN A 209 10.32 14.86 -7.21
N ASP A 210 9.05 15.22 -7.41
CA ASP A 210 8.38 16.28 -6.65
C ASP A 210 8.26 15.92 -5.17
N LEU A 211 7.94 14.65 -4.88
CA LEU A 211 7.89 14.11 -3.51
C LEU A 211 9.25 14.26 -2.80
N ILE A 212 10.35 13.83 -3.45
CA ILE A 212 11.69 13.93 -2.90
C ILE A 212 12.12 15.39 -2.73
N ASN A 213 11.79 16.27 -3.69
CA ASN A 213 12.08 17.69 -3.60
C ASN A 213 11.37 18.35 -2.42
N ALA A 214 10.09 18.06 -2.21
CA ALA A 214 9.32 18.55 -1.06
C ALA A 214 9.91 18.06 0.28
N PHE A 215 10.35 16.81 0.33
CA PHE A 215 11.09 16.30 1.49
C PHE A 215 12.41 17.04 1.70
N LYS A 216 13.21 17.28 0.65
CA LYS A 216 14.46 18.05 0.74
C LYS A 216 14.22 19.49 1.23
N LEU A 217 13.14 20.13 0.79
CA LEU A 217 12.75 21.49 1.20
C LEU A 217 12.18 21.57 2.62
N GLY A 218 11.83 20.43 3.23
CA GLY A 218 11.26 20.40 4.59
C GLY A 218 9.76 20.68 4.63
N GLU A 219 9.06 20.58 3.51
CA GLU A 219 7.59 20.70 3.45
C GLU A 219 6.91 19.48 4.09
N ILE A 220 7.56 18.34 4.03
CA ILE A 220 7.14 17.06 4.61
C ILE A 220 8.29 16.42 5.37
N ASN A 221 7.96 15.58 6.36
CA ASN A 221 8.92 14.98 7.27
C ASN A 221 9.13 13.48 7.04
N ASP A 222 8.11 12.84 6.49
CA ASP A 222 8.09 11.40 6.25
C ASP A 222 7.64 11.12 4.82
N ILE A 223 8.33 10.22 4.13
CA ILE A 223 7.95 9.74 2.78
C ILE A 223 8.18 8.24 2.65
N THR A 224 7.39 7.61 1.79
CA THR A 224 7.65 6.26 1.27
C THR A 224 7.81 6.36 -0.24
N THR A 225 8.91 5.84 -0.77
CA THR A 225 9.23 5.89 -2.21
C THR A 225 9.99 4.64 -2.64
N GLU A 226 9.82 4.22 -3.89
CA GLU A 226 10.64 3.16 -4.50
C GLU A 226 11.97 3.69 -5.04
N THR A 227 12.09 5.01 -5.21
CA THR A 227 13.30 5.65 -5.74
C THR A 227 14.13 6.20 -4.59
N LEU A 228 15.32 5.64 -4.37
CA LEU A 228 16.27 6.17 -3.41
C LEU A 228 17.15 7.22 -4.10
N ASP A 229 17.07 8.46 -3.63
CA ASP A 229 17.96 9.54 -4.08
C ASP A 229 19.30 9.44 -3.36
N SER A 230 20.39 9.28 -4.11
CA SER A 230 21.75 9.13 -3.56
C SER A 230 22.21 10.31 -2.69
N GLN A 231 21.66 11.50 -2.90
CA GLN A 231 21.96 12.66 -2.03
C GLN A 231 21.34 12.47 -0.63
N LEU A 232 20.18 11.81 -0.52
CA LEU A 232 19.56 11.58 0.78
C LEU A 232 20.35 10.56 1.60
N GLU A 233 21.04 9.60 0.99
CA GLU A 233 21.84 8.59 1.71
C GLU A 233 22.91 9.19 2.61
N ILE A 234 23.43 10.35 2.25
CA ILE A 234 24.50 11.04 2.99
C ILE A 234 23.99 12.07 4.01
N TRP A 235 22.68 12.28 4.13
CA TRP A 235 22.14 13.25 5.09
C TRP A 235 22.17 12.73 6.52
N PRO A 236 22.80 13.43 7.48
CA PRO A 236 22.98 12.92 8.84
C PRO A 236 21.71 12.92 9.68
N ASN A 237 20.70 13.73 9.32
CA ASN A 237 19.50 13.96 10.11
C ASN A 237 18.25 13.25 9.56
N ILE A 238 18.44 12.15 8.85
CA ILE A 238 17.35 11.32 8.36
C ILE A 238 17.59 9.85 8.70
N LYS A 239 16.50 9.11 8.77
CA LYS A 239 16.51 7.66 8.86
C LYS A 239 15.94 7.08 7.58
N ILE A 240 16.65 6.19 6.92
CA ILE A 240 16.20 5.44 5.76
C ILE A 240 16.03 3.99 6.18
N THR A 241 14.83 3.46 5.99
CA THR A 241 14.52 2.06 6.30
C THR A 241 13.99 1.40 5.04
N PRO A 242 14.74 0.49 4.41
CA PRO A 242 14.24 -0.28 3.29
C PRO A 242 13.18 -1.29 3.77
N GLU A 243 12.15 -1.48 2.96
CA GLU A 243 11.08 -2.45 3.19
C GLU A 243 10.73 -3.13 1.87
N ILE A 244 10.51 -4.44 1.91
CA ILE A 244 10.10 -5.21 0.73
C ILE A 244 8.57 -5.18 0.66
N ALA A 245 8.03 -4.61 -0.42
CA ALA A 245 6.59 -4.50 -0.66
C ALA A 245 6.06 -5.83 -1.23
N THR A 246 5.54 -6.71 -0.36
CA THR A 246 5.04 -8.04 -0.75
C THR A 246 3.58 -8.05 -1.20
N ASP A 247 2.98 -6.91 -1.42
CA ASP A 247 1.66 -6.67 -2.02
C ASP A 247 1.71 -6.47 -3.53
N ASN A 248 2.91 -6.30 -4.08
CA ASN A 248 3.19 -6.18 -5.51
C ASN A 248 4.40 -7.04 -5.88
N TYR A 249 4.53 -7.39 -7.14
CA TYR A 249 5.73 -8.04 -7.69
C TYR A 249 6.09 -7.48 -9.06
N ILE A 250 7.34 -7.64 -9.46
CA ILE A 250 7.82 -7.30 -10.79
C ILE A 250 8.01 -8.60 -11.58
N ALA A 251 7.37 -8.67 -12.76
CA ALA A 251 7.43 -9.84 -13.63
C ALA A 251 7.44 -9.46 -15.11
N VAL A 252 7.96 -10.38 -15.94
CA VAL A 252 7.72 -10.38 -17.37
C VAL A 252 6.53 -11.29 -17.65
N PHE A 253 5.46 -10.73 -18.18
CA PHE A 253 4.27 -11.46 -18.63
C PHE A 253 4.44 -11.82 -20.11
N LEU A 254 4.38 -13.10 -20.44
CA LEU A 254 4.58 -13.61 -21.79
C LEU A 254 3.22 -13.82 -22.49
N ASN A 255 3.09 -13.35 -23.71
CA ASN A 255 1.89 -13.63 -24.50
C ASN A 255 1.89 -15.11 -24.93
N THR A 256 1.07 -15.94 -24.28
CA THR A 256 1.05 -17.40 -24.53
C THR A 256 0.46 -17.76 -25.89
N THR A 257 -0.23 -16.87 -26.57
CA THR A 257 -0.72 -17.10 -27.93
C THR A 257 0.42 -16.99 -28.96
N LYS A 258 1.44 -16.17 -28.68
CA LYS A 258 2.66 -16.03 -29.49
C LYS A 258 3.72 -17.04 -29.09
N PHE A 259 3.93 -17.20 -27.78
CA PHE A 259 4.80 -18.25 -27.22
C PHE A 259 3.94 -19.44 -26.77
N ASN A 260 3.34 -20.15 -27.73
CA ASN A 260 2.46 -21.28 -27.46
C ASN A 260 3.21 -22.50 -26.88
N ASP A 261 4.48 -22.63 -27.22
CA ASP A 261 5.34 -23.70 -26.70
C ASP A 261 5.82 -23.37 -25.28
N LYS A 262 5.53 -24.29 -24.34
CA LYS A 262 5.91 -24.17 -22.92
C LYS A 262 7.43 -24.15 -22.72
N GLN A 263 8.17 -24.95 -23.50
CA GLN A 263 9.63 -25.04 -23.38
C GLN A 263 10.28 -23.69 -23.71
N THR A 264 9.77 -22.99 -24.74
CA THR A 264 10.22 -21.65 -25.11
C THR A 264 10.01 -20.66 -23.97
N ARG A 265 8.84 -20.67 -23.31
CA ARG A 265 8.57 -19.79 -22.16
C ARG A 265 9.48 -20.10 -20.96
N GLN A 266 9.73 -21.39 -20.70
CA GLN A 266 10.67 -21.84 -19.67
C GLN A 266 12.13 -21.44 -20.02
N ALA A 267 12.53 -21.52 -21.28
CA ALA A 267 13.84 -21.04 -21.73
C ALA A 267 14.02 -19.54 -21.45
N LEU A 268 13.03 -18.71 -21.81
CA LEU A 268 13.04 -17.28 -21.49
C LEU A 268 13.13 -17.05 -19.97
N ALA A 269 12.44 -17.87 -19.17
CA ALA A 269 12.50 -17.78 -17.71
C ALA A 269 13.92 -18.10 -17.17
N TYR A 270 14.59 -19.12 -17.66
CA TYR A 270 15.96 -19.44 -17.27
C TYR A 270 16.99 -18.39 -17.73
N ALA A 271 16.76 -17.78 -18.90
CA ALA A 271 17.62 -16.72 -19.44
C ALA A 271 17.38 -15.33 -18.84
N THR A 272 16.37 -15.17 -17.98
CA THR A 272 16.06 -13.90 -17.34
C THR A 272 16.90 -13.73 -16.07
N PRO A 273 17.75 -12.68 -15.95
CA PRO A 273 18.45 -12.37 -14.71
C PRO A 273 17.45 -12.08 -13.58
N LYS A 274 17.72 -12.61 -12.40
CA LYS A 274 16.91 -12.42 -11.22
C LYS A 274 17.78 -12.00 -10.05
N THR A 275 17.19 -11.35 -9.07
CA THR A 275 17.91 -10.99 -7.85
C THR A 275 18.50 -12.21 -7.17
N ILE A 276 19.69 -12.05 -6.59
CA ILE A 276 20.37 -13.07 -5.79
C ILE A 276 19.89 -13.01 -4.35
N ASP A 277 19.38 -11.86 -3.90
CA ASP A 277 18.83 -11.72 -2.55
C ASP A 277 17.53 -12.52 -2.44
N LYS A 278 17.53 -13.48 -1.51
CA LYS A 278 16.36 -14.32 -1.27
C LYS A 278 15.19 -13.55 -0.68
N ASN A 279 15.46 -12.41 -0.03
CA ASN A 279 14.42 -11.65 0.66
C ASN A 279 13.51 -10.93 -0.32
N ASP A 280 14.03 -10.40 -1.43
CA ASP A 280 13.23 -9.71 -2.44
C ASP A 280 12.84 -10.60 -3.63
N ARG A 281 13.25 -11.88 -3.65
CA ARG A 281 12.96 -12.84 -4.71
C ARG A 281 11.48 -13.21 -4.74
N CYS A 282 10.77 -12.85 -5.82
CA CYS A 282 9.40 -13.30 -6.06
C CYS A 282 9.39 -14.63 -6.79
N LEU A 283 8.68 -15.63 -6.26
CA LEU A 283 8.54 -16.95 -6.87
C LEU A 283 7.21 -17.15 -7.57
N SER A 284 6.13 -16.54 -7.07
CA SER A 284 4.76 -16.77 -7.56
C SER A 284 3.89 -15.53 -7.30
N PRO A 285 2.67 -15.44 -7.83
CA PRO A 285 1.79 -14.30 -7.61
C PRO A 285 1.07 -14.34 -6.24
N ILE A 286 1.53 -15.14 -5.31
CA ILE A 286 1.02 -15.19 -3.94
C ILE A 286 2.10 -14.67 -2.98
N SER A 287 1.72 -13.78 -2.07
CA SER A 287 2.62 -13.16 -1.10
C SER A 287 3.26 -14.20 -0.17
N PRO A 288 4.56 -14.10 0.17
CA PRO A 288 5.18 -14.94 1.17
C PRO A 288 4.53 -14.82 2.56
N ASN A 289 3.81 -13.72 2.83
CA ASN A 289 3.05 -13.53 4.06
C ASN A 289 1.68 -14.22 4.04
N SER A 290 1.26 -14.81 2.90
CA SER A 290 -0.01 -15.52 2.77
C SER A 290 0.08 -16.94 3.32
N TRP A 291 -0.99 -17.37 4.00
CA TRP A 291 -1.17 -18.75 4.44
C TRP A 291 -1.14 -19.78 3.29
N ALA A 292 -1.36 -19.32 2.05
CA ALA A 292 -1.37 -20.14 0.84
C ALA A 292 -0.05 -20.11 0.05
N TYR A 293 1.01 -19.47 0.55
CA TYR A 293 2.29 -19.40 -0.14
C TYR A 293 3.01 -20.75 -0.19
N ASN A 294 3.47 -21.14 -1.39
CA ASN A 294 4.19 -22.38 -1.61
C ASN A 294 5.66 -22.11 -1.96
N GLU A 295 6.56 -22.34 -1.00
CA GLU A 295 8.01 -22.20 -1.18
C GLU A 295 8.64 -23.27 -2.09
N SER A 296 7.95 -24.42 -2.24
CA SER A 296 8.46 -25.60 -2.96
C SER A 296 8.20 -25.56 -4.46
N VAL A 297 7.87 -24.39 -5.01
CA VAL A 297 7.63 -24.23 -6.44
C VAL A 297 8.94 -24.15 -7.25
N LYS A 298 8.84 -24.37 -8.55
CA LYS A 298 9.98 -24.28 -9.48
C LYS A 298 10.49 -22.83 -9.55
N GLN A 299 11.78 -22.62 -9.25
CA GLN A 299 12.35 -21.28 -9.05
C GLN A 299 12.88 -20.62 -10.31
N TYR A 300 13.17 -21.37 -11.40
CA TYR A 300 13.79 -20.85 -12.64
C TYR A 300 15.00 -19.94 -12.34
N ASN A 301 15.97 -20.44 -11.59
CA ASN A 301 17.21 -19.71 -11.33
C ASN A 301 17.91 -19.40 -12.66
N PHE A 302 18.65 -18.30 -12.70
CA PHE A 302 19.34 -17.85 -13.90
C PHE A 302 20.34 -18.91 -14.38
N ASP A 303 20.06 -19.49 -15.55
CA ASP A 303 20.87 -20.54 -16.20
C ASP A 303 20.77 -20.42 -17.72
N PRO A 304 21.59 -19.54 -18.34
CA PRO A 304 21.56 -19.32 -19.78
C PRO A 304 21.94 -20.57 -20.62
N ASP A 305 22.74 -21.47 -20.08
CA ASP A 305 23.13 -22.66 -20.81
C ASP A 305 22.01 -23.70 -20.90
N HIS A 306 21.29 -23.89 -19.77
CA HIS A 306 20.06 -24.68 -19.78
C HIS A 306 18.97 -24.03 -20.66
N ALA A 307 18.86 -22.71 -20.62
CA ALA A 307 17.94 -21.96 -21.48
C ALA A 307 18.20 -22.24 -22.98
N LYS A 308 19.45 -22.24 -23.43
CA LYS A 308 19.83 -22.58 -24.82
C LYS A 308 19.40 -24.00 -25.21
N GLN A 309 19.61 -24.98 -24.31
CA GLN A 309 19.23 -26.36 -24.55
C GLN A 309 17.71 -26.52 -24.74
N LEU A 310 16.92 -25.80 -23.93
CA LEU A 310 15.45 -25.80 -24.05
C LEU A 310 14.99 -25.11 -25.35
N ALA A 311 15.70 -24.09 -25.81
CA ALA A 311 15.32 -23.28 -26.96
C ALA A 311 15.78 -23.85 -28.30
N ASP A 312 16.52 -24.97 -28.36
CA ASP A 312 17.07 -25.56 -29.60
C ASP A 312 16.04 -25.78 -30.71
N ASN A 313 14.76 -25.91 -30.33
CA ASN A 313 13.64 -26.04 -31.29
C ASN A 313 12.82 -24.75 -31.43
N SER A 314 13.18 -23.65 -30.77
CA SER A 314 12.41 -22.40 -30.80
C SER A 314 12.72 -21.61 -32.06
N LYS A 315 11.67 -21.09 -32.72
CA LYS A 315 11.79 -20.24 -33.92
C LYS A 315 11.75 -18.76 -33.60
N ILE A 316 12.18 -18.35 -32.41
CA ILE A 316 12.17 -16.93 -32.02
C ILE A 316 13.31 -16.22 -32.78
N SER A 317 12.99 -15.24 -33.62
CA SER A 317 13.97 -14.41 -34.32
C SER A 317 14.01 -12.97 -33.72
N SER A 318 12.89 -12.48 -33.26
CA SER A 318 12.75 -11.15 -32.65
C SER A 318 11.67 -11.16 -31.60
N LEU A 319 11.75 -10.21 -30.62
CA LEU A 319 10.83 -10.07 -29.53
C LEU A 319 10.69 -8.60 -29.16
N ASN A 320 9.44 -8.15 -28.90
CA ASN A 320 9.12 -6.85 -28.36
C ASN A 320 8.78 -6.98 -26.86
N LEU A 321 9.60 -6.33 -26.03
CA LEU A 321 9.42 -6.22 -24.59
C LEU A 321 8.83 -4.83 -24.27
N ILE A 322 7.55 -4.78 -23.95
CA ILE A 322 6.91 -3.55 -23.52
C ILE A 322 7.20 -3.31 -22.03
N VAL A 323 7.50 -2.07 -21.66
CA VAL A 323 7.76 -1.65 -20.29
C VAL A 323 6.68 -0.64 -19.90
N THR A 324 5.90 -0.95 -18.87
CA THR A 324 4.76 -0.12 -18.45
C THR A 324 5.15 1.03 -17.52
N ASP A 325 6.28 0.93 -16.83
CA ASP A 325 6.80 1.95 -15.93
C ASP A 325 8.26 2.27 -16.23
N ARG A 326 8.61 3.55 -16.32
CA ARG A 326 9.99 3.99 -16.59
C ARG A 326 10.98 3.54 -15.52
N LYS A 327 10.55 3.32 -14.29
CA LYS A 327 11.38 2.76 -13.20
C LYS A 327 11.94 1.37 -13.56
N LEU A 328 11.29 0.65 -14.47
CA LEU A 328 11.68 -0.70 -14.90
C LEU A 328 12.59 -0.73 -16.14
N LEU A 329 12.95 0.43 -16.75
CA LEU A 329 13.73 0.49 -17.99
C LEU A 329 15.13 -0.14 -17.84
N GLU A 330 15.82 0.10 -16.74
CA GLU A 330 17.12 -0.51 -16.49
C GLU A 330 17.02 -2.04 -16.40
N LEU A 331 16.03 -2.53 -15.70
CA LEU A 331 15.76 -3.97 -15.62
C LEU A 331 15.42 -4.56 -16.98
N ALA A 332 14.63 -3.84 -17.79
CA ALA A 332 14.30 -4.26 -19.16
C ALA A 332 15.52 -4.37 -20.07
N GLU A 333 16.44 -3.40 -20.00
CA GLU A 333 17.69 -3.46 -20.77
C GLU A 333 18.59 -4.62 -20.31
N ASN A 334 18.64 -4.92 -19.01
CA ASN A 334 19.36 -6.08 -18.49
C ASN A 334 18.76 -7.40 -19.01
N ILE A 335 17.43 -7.52 -19.03
CA ILE A 335 16.71 -8.69 -19.57
C ILE A 335 16.97 -8.81 -21.06
N LYS A 336 16.83 -7.72 -21.83
CA LYS A 336 17.12 -7.66 -23.27
C LYS A 336 18.52 -8.18 -23.56
N ASN A 337 19.53 -7.63 -22.89
CA ASN A 337 20.93 -8.01 -23.10
C ASN A 337 21.14 -9.51 -22.86
N SER A 338 20.55 -10.04 -21.79
CA SER A 338 20.61 -11.47 -21.46
C SER A 338 19.96 -12.36 -22.53
N TRP A 339 18.74 -12.01 -22.97
CA TRP A 339 18.03 -12.77 -24.00
C TRP A 339 18.73 -12.71 -25.36
N GLN A 340 19.23 -11.52 -25.76
CA GLN A 340 20.00 -11.36 -27.00
C GLN A 340 21.28 -12.22 -26.99
N GLN A 341 22.02 -12.24 -25.88
CA GLN A 341 23.23 -13.04 -25.74
C GLN A 341 22.93 -14.55 -25.71
N THR A 342 21.86 -14.94 -24.99
CA THR A 342 21.52 -16.35 -24.84
C THR A 342 20.98 -16.98 -26.12
N PHE A 343 20.05 -16.32 -26.81
CA PHE A 343 19.30 -16.89 -27.93
C PHE A 343 19.73 -16.35 -29.29
N ARG A 344 20.59 -15.33 -29.35
CA ARG A 344 21.01 -14.62 -30.55
C ARG A 344 19.84 -14.04 -31.37
N ILE A 345 18.84 -13.50 -30.64
CA ILE A 345 17.63 -12.88 -31.21
C ILE A 345 17.73 -11.35 -31.13
N SER A 346 16.87 -10.64 -31.87
CA SER A 346 16.66 -9.19 -31.63
C SER A 346 15.62 -8.97 -30.60
N VAL A 347 15.89 -8.12 -29.57
CA VAL A 347 14.93 -7.72 -28.55
C VAL A 347 14.78 -6.21 -28.57
N ASN A 348 13.56 -5.72 -28.79
CA ASN A 348 13.21 -4.31 -28.78
C ASN A 348 12.53 -3.96 -27.45
N VAL A 349 13.10 -3.04 -26.70
CA VAL A 349 12.47 -2.48 -25.49
C VAL A 349 11.63 -1.28 -25.90
N ILE A 350 10.35 -1.29 -25.55
CA ILE A 350 9.38 -0.26 -25.90
C ILE A 350 8.77 0.29 -24.61
N ALA A 351 9.14 1.52 -24.24
CA ALA A 351 8.51 2.20 -23.13
C ALA A 351 7.11 2.67 -23.52
N ASN A 352 6.08 2.17 -22.86
CA ASN A 352 4.70 2.52 -23.16
C ASN A 352 3.92 2.75 -21.86
N ASN A 353 3.47 4.00 -21.66
CA ASN A 353 2.65 4.39 -20.53
C ASN A 353 1.14 4.42 -20.87
N ASN A 354 0.77 4.05 -22.11
CA ASN A 354 -0.61 4.07 -22.60
C ASN A 354 -1.25 2.67 -22.57
N GLN A 355 -2.52 2.58 -22.92
CA GLN A 355 -3.19 1.30 -23.10
C GLN A 355 -2.42 0.43 -24.11
N ILE A 356 -2.08 -0.79 -23.68
CA ILE A 356 -1.38 -1.77 -24.49
C ILE A 356 -2.43 -2.54 -25.30
N ASP A 357 -2.28 -2.55 -26.63
CA ASP A 357 -3.08 -3.45 -27.46
C ASP A 357 -2.70 -4.90 -27.16
N PRO A 358 -3.63 -5.74 -26.69
CA PRO A 358 -3.36 -7.13 -26.34
C PRO A 358 -2.72 -7.96 -27.47
N ASN A 359 -2.89 -7.55 -28.73
CA ASN A 359 -2.34 -8.24 -29.89
C ASN A 359 -0.95 -7.74 -30.31
N SER A 360 -0.46 -6.64 -29.73
CA SER A 360 0.75 -5.95 -30.22
C SER A 360 2.04 -6.35 -29.49
N TYR A 361 1.98 -7.08 -28.36
CA TYR A 361 3.15 -7.42 -27.56
C TYR A 361 3.51 -8.91 -27.63
N ASP A 362 4.80 -9.18 -27.43
CA ASP A 362 5.31 -10.52 -27.19
C ASP A 362 5.50 -10.75 -25.68
N ALA A 363 6.04 -9.75 -25.01
CA ALA A 363 6.23 -9.76 -23.55
C ALA A 363 6.01 -8.37 -22.95
N ILE A 364 5.56 -8.31 -21.69
CA ILE A 364 5.36 -7.08 -20.92
C ILE A 364 6.14 -7.18 -19.61
N LEU A 365 7.03 -6.22 -19.33
CA LEU A 365 7.61 -6.02 -18.01
C LEU A 365 6.77 -5.03 -17.23
N ALA A 366 6.17 -5.48 -16.15
CA ALA A 366 5.22 -4.70 -15.36
C ALA A 366 5.22 -5.09 -13.89
N TYR A 367 4.57 -4.25 -13.08
CA TYR A 367 4.14 -4.62 -11.73
C TYR A 367 2.89 -5.51 -11.83
N GLY A 368 2.88 -6.58 -11.04
CA GLY A 368 1.70 -7.38 -10.76
C GLY A 368 1.20 -7.13 -9.35
N GLN A 369 -0.10 -7.07 -9.17
CA GLN A 369 -0.72 -6.92 -7.85
C GLN A 369 -0.87 -8.27 -7.17
N ILE A 370 -0.70 -8.30 -5.86
CA ILE A 370 -0.97 -9.47 -5.02
C ILE A 370 -2.17 -9.16 -4.14
N PRO A 371 -3.34 -9.76 -4.40
CA PRO A 371 -4.48 -9.64 -3.50
C PRO A 371 -4.17 -10.19 -2.12
N THR A 372 -4.80 -9.64 -1.09
CA THR A 372 -4.67 -10.14 0.28
C THR A 372 -5.18 -11.58 0.41
N ASP A 373 -6.33 -11.87 -0.20
CA ASP A 373 -6.79 -13.24 -0.39
C ASP A 373 -5.99 -13.89 -1.54
N PRO A 374 -5.62 -15.18 -1.43
CA PRO A 374 -4.87 -15.88 -2.50
C PRO A 374 -5.68 -16.11 -3.78
N ASP A 375 -6.91 -15.60 -3.90
CA ASP A 375 -7.71 -15.67 -5.12
C ASP A 375 -7.04 -14.95 -6.29
N GLN A 376 -6.62 -15.74 -7.26
CA GLN A 376 -5.91 -15.28 -8.45
C GLN A 376 -6.76 -15.36 -9.73
N TYR A 377 -8.07 -15.63 -9.60
CA TYR A 377 -8.98 -15.82 -10.72
C TYR A 377 -8.97 -14.63 -11.70
N LEU A 378 -9.02 -13.43 -11.17
CA LEU A 378 -9.07 -12.21 -11.97
C LEU A 378 -7.88 -12.06 -12.93
N PHE A 379 -6.72 -12.58 -12.55
CA PHE A 379 -5.47 -12.39 -13.31
C PHE A 379 -5.09 -13.57 -14.21
N TRP A 380 -5.55 -14.79 -13.87
CA TRP A 380 -5.05 -16.00 -14.53
C TRP A 380 -6.14 -16.90 -15.15
N HIS A 381 -7.42 -16.69 -14.84
CA HIS A 381 -8.49 -17.49 -15.42
C HIS A 381 -8.71 -17.12 -16.89
N SER A 382 -8.90 -18.13 -17.77
CA SER A 382 -8.99 -17.93 -19.21
C SER A 382 -10.15 -17.05 -19.67
N THR A 383 -11.25 -16.97 -18.90
CA THR A 383 -12.40 -16.08 -19.21
C THR A 383 -12.14 -14.62 -18.90
N GLN A 384 -11.07 -14.28 -18.20
CA GLN A 384 -10.74 -12.91 -17.79
C GLN A 384 -9.94 -12.19 -18.87
N LEU A 385 -10.52 -11.98 -20.05
CA LEU A 385 -9.83 -11.48 -21.24
C LEU A 385 -9.17 -10.11 -21.09
N SER A 386 -9.66 -9.25 -20.21
CA SER A 386 -9.12 -7.91 -19.99
C SER A 386 -7.99 -7.84 -18.96
N THR A 387 -7.92 -8.80 -18.04
CA THR A 387 -6.97 -8.78 -16.92
C THR A 387 -5.97 -9.93 -16.96
N ASN A 388 -6.29 -11.03 -17.63
CA ASN A 388 -5.34 -12.09 -17.96
C ASN A 388 -4.45 -11.66 -19.12
N ILE A 389 -3.51 -10.75 -18.84
CA ILE A 389 -2.63 -10.17 -19.86
C ILE A 389 -1.68 -11.18 -20.51
N THR A 390 -1.55 -12.39 -19.99
CA THR A 390 -0.77 -13.45 -20.60
C THR A 390 -1.53 -14.25 -21.66
N HIS A 391 -2.84 -14.09 -21.72
CA HIS A 391 -3.75 -14.92 -22.51
C HIS A 391 -3.62 -16.42 -22.21
N LEU A 392 -3.21 -16.76 -20.99
CA LEU A 392 -3.12 -18.15 -20.56
C LEU A 392 -4.50 -18.81 -20.66
N ASN A 393 -4.56 -19.94 -21.35
CA ASN A 393 -5.75 -20.77 -21.45
C ASN A 393 -5.37 -22.21 -21.05
N ASN A 394 -5.65 -22.55 -19.80
CA ASN A 394 -5.35 -23.85 -19.24
C ASN A 394 -6.48 -24.31 -18.31
N SER A 395 -7.25 -25.32 -18.76
CA SER A 395 -8.44 -25.81 -18.04
C SER A 395 -8.14 -26.34 -16.63
N ARG A 396 -6.94 -26.82 -16.37
CA ARG A 396 -6.53 -27.28 -15.05
C ARG A 396 -6.34 -26.09 -14.08
N ILE A 397 -5.71 -25.02 -14.55
CA ILE A 397 -5.52 -23.80 -13.78
C ILE A 397 -6.88 -23.13 -13.54
N ASP A 398 -7.73 -23.06 -14.56
CA ASP A 398 -9.08 -22.52 -14.44
C ASP A 398 -9.88 -23.24 -13.36
N LYS A 399 -9.89 -24.58 -13.40
CA LYS A 399 -10.56 -25.42 -12.40
C LYS A 399 -10.06 -25.18 -10.97
N LEU A 400 -8.75 -25.06 -10.76
CA LEU A 400 -8.18 -24.78 -9.45
C LEU A 400 -8.59 -23.40 -8.93
N LEU A 401 -8.66 -22.39 -9.81
CA LEU A 401 -9.11 -21.05 -9.46
C LEU A 401 -10.61 -21.04 -9.09
N GLU A 402 -11.44 -21.79 -9.80
CA GLU A 402 -12.86 -21.97 -9.50
C GLU A 402 -13.05 -22.70 -8.16
N GLU A 403 -12.39 -23.83 -7.96
CA GLU A 403 -12.43 -24.61 -6.72
C GLU A 403 -11.95 -23.79 -5.51
N GLY A 404 -10.88 -22.97 -5.67
CA GLY A 404 -10.37 -22.08 -4.62
C GLY A 404 -11.39 -21.06 -4.15
N ARG A 405 -12.29 -20.60 -5.02
CA ARG A 405 -13.39 -19.69 -4.68
C ARG A 405 -14.55 -20.34 -3.95
N LEU A 406 -14.77 -21.63 -4.17
CA LEU A 406 -15.88 -22.39 -3.61
C LEU A 406 -15.52 -23.12 -2.31
N THR A 407 -14.23 -23.23 -2.00
CA THR A 407 -13.73 -23.99 -0.84
C THR A 407 -13.58 -23.06 0.37
N PHE A 408 -14.31 -23.36 1.47
CA PHE A 408 -14.27 -22.58 2.72
C PHE A 408 -13.32 -23.15 3.76
N ASP A 409 -13.04 -24.46 3.73
CA ASP A 409 -12.01 -25.05 4.60
C ASP A 409 -10.62 -24.54 4.19
N GLN A 410 -9.94 -23.86 5.10
CA GLN A 410 -8.67 -23.20 4.83
C GLN A 410 -7.57 -24.20 4.42
N GLN A 411 -7.54 -25.41 5.02
CA GLN A 411 -6.48 -26.37 4.71
C GLN A 411 -6.69 -26.99 3.31
N ALA A 412 -7.94 -27.32 2.95
CA ALA A 412 -8.28 -27.77 1.60
C ALA A 412 -7.99 -26.66 0.58
N ARG A 413 -8.38 -25.42 0.87
CA ARG A 413 -8.13 -24.25 0.03
C ARG A 413 -6.64 -23.95 -0.16
N LYS A 414 -5.84 -24.15 0.90
CA LYS A 414 -4.38 -24.04 0.85
C LYS A 414 -3.79 -25.03 -0.16
N GLN A 415 -4.24 -26.27 -0.15
CA GLN A 415 -3.75 -27.28 -1.09
C GLN A 415 -4.09 -26.91 -2.54
N ILE A 416 -5.28 -26.39 -2.79
CA ILE A 416 -5.70 -25.91 -4.12
C ILE A 416 -4.75 -24.82 -4.62
N TYR A 417 -4.42 -23.82 -3.79
CA TYR A 417 -3.48 -22.76 -4.21
C TYR A 417 -2.03 -23.22 -4.29
N TYR A 418 -1.63 -24.26 -3.55
CA TYR A 418 -0.33 -24.90 -3.72
C TYR A 418 -0.22 -25.55 -5.11
N ASP A 419 -1.25 -26.26 -5.53
CA ASP A 419 -1.31 -26.88 -6.84
C ASP A 419 -1.42 -25.80 -7.95
N PHE A 420 -2.22 -24.75 -7.75
CA PHE A 420 -2.29 -23.62 -8.65
C PHE A 420 -0.90 -23.03 -8.93
N GLN A 421 -0.16 -22.66 -7.88
CA GLN A 421 1.20 -22.10 -8.03
C GLN A 421 2.12 -23.06 -8.78
N LYS A 422 2.08 -24.34 -8.45
CA LYS A 422 2.89 -25.36 -9.11
C LYS A 422 2.60 -25.41 -10.63
N TYR A 423 1.33 -25.51 -11.03
CA TYR A 423 0.97 -25.60 -12.44
C TYR A 423 1.15 -24.28 -13.17
N LEU A 424 0.89 -23.14 -12.55
CA LEU A 424 1.17 -21.85 -13.14
C LEU A 424 2.65 -21.70 -13.50
N LEU A 425 3.54 -22.05 -12.58
CA LEU A 425 4.98 -21.97 -12.82
C LEU A 425 5.46 -23.03 -13.80
N GLU A 426 4.85 -24.19 -13.84
CA GLU A 426 5.12 -25.21 -14.85
C GLU A 426 4.77 -24.71 -16.27
N GLU A 427 3.62 -24.02 -16.43
CA GLU A 427 3.22 -23.39 -17.69
C GLU A 427 4.06 -22.17 -18.05
N SER A 428 4.65 -21.50 -17.04
CA SER A 428 5.53 -20.32 -17.19
C SER A 428 4.93 -19.20 -18.07
N PRO A 429 3.68 -18.75 -17.84
CA PRO A 429 3.11 -17.63 -18.57
C PRO A 429 3.71 -16.29 -18.11
N ALA A 430 4.32 -16.25 -16.95
CA ALA A 430 5.04 -15.11 -16.41
C ALA A 430 6.36 -15.53 -15.77
N ILE A 431 7.32 -14.63 -15.82
CA ILE A 431 8.65 -14.76 -15.22
C ILE A 431 8.67 -13.85 -13.99
N PHE A 432 8.42 -14.40 -12.82
CA PHE A 432 8.46 -13.66 -11.58
C PHE A 432 9.91 -13.33 -11.24
N ILE A 433 10.21 -12.04 -10.99
CA ILE A 433 11.56 -11.55 -10.78
C ILE A 433 11.79 -11.23 -9.32
N LYS A 434 11.16 -10.19 -8.83
CA LYS A 434 11.33 -9.74 -7.44
C LYS A 434 10.13 -8.97 -6.92
N PHE A 435 10.08 -8.81 -5.61
CA PHE A 435 9.26 -7.81 -4.95
C PHE A 435 9.94 -6.43 -5.05
N PRO A 436 9.21 -5.33 -5.25
CA PRO A 436 9.81 -4.00 -5.19
C PRO A 436 10.28 -3.66 -3.79
N THR A 437 11.36 -2.90 -3.70
CA THR A 437 11.82 -2.33 -2.42
C THR A 437 11.31 -0.90 -2.32
N THR A 438 10.66 -0.59 -1.21
CA THR A 438 10.29 0.77 -0.83
C THR A 438 11.22 1.27 0.27
N TYR A 439 11.43 2.58 0.32
CA TYR A 439 12.25 3.24 1.32
C TYR A 439 11.39 4.17 2.15
N ASN A 440 11.24 3.85 3.43
CA ASN A 440 10.63 4.75 4.40
C ASN A 440 11.70 5.72 4.88
N ILE A 441 11.57 7.00 4.53
CA ILE A 441 12.55 8.05 4.82
C ILE A 441 11.89 9.05 5.76
N SER A 442 12.49 9.23 6.95
CA SER A 442 11.98 10.10 8.01
C SER A 442 13.05 11.06 8.49
N ARG A 443 12.69 12.33 8.78
CA ARG A 443 13.56 13.28 9.45
C ARG A 443 13.69 12.92 10.94
N LEU A 444 14.92 12.88 11.44
CA LEU A 444 15.20 12.76 12.87
C LEU A 444 14.85 14.09 13.55
N LYS A 445 14.13 14.01 14.68
CA LYS A 445 13.74 15.18 15.49
C LYS A 445 14.87 15.68 16.36
#